data_b3b55003636af7199e217280b64c2e97
#
_entry.id   b3b55003636af7199e217280b64c2e97
#
_cell.length_a   1.000
_cell.length_b   1.000
_cell.length_c   1.000
_cell.angle_alpha   90.00
_cell.angle_beta   90.00
_cell.angle_gamma   90.00
#
_symmetry.space_group_name_H-M   'P 1'
#
loop_
_entity.id
_entity.type
_entity.pdbx_description
1 polymer ?
#
loop_
_entity_poly.entity_id
_entity_poly.type
_entity_poly.pdbx_seq_one_letter_code
_entity_poly.pdbx_strand_id
1 'polypeptide(L)'
;MVLRLAISDPDFNASFDALVNARREADADVSADVRAIIQDVRDHGDDAVSRLTSKFDQHDLEQTGWRVDKTESAAALEDLEASLRISLELAALRIRDYHEGQLPENRDYMDDAGVRIGARWTAVERAGIYIPGGRAAYPSSVLMNAIPAKVAGVDRIIMVTPAPEGYINPLVLAAAELAGVDEIWRIGGAQAVAALAYGTEKIKSVDVITGPGNAWVAEAKRQVFGVVGIDMVAGPSEIVVVADGKNDPDWIAADLLSQAEHDPTSQSILFTDDGKFADQVVAKIDEQLAVLATSATATTSWNDNGAIIVVEHFEQALPLVDRLAAEHLELAVDDPDALFKKVRHAGSVFLGRHTPEAVGDYVAGPNHVLPTGRRARFSSGLSVTDFMKRTSFIHCDEQALRNIGPAAVALAEAEGLPAHAASVQKRLDRR
;
A
#
# COMPACT_ATOMS: atom_id res chain seq x y z
N MET A 1 -12.64 19.17 19.35
CA MET A 1 -11.50 19.35 20.30
C MET A 1 -10.78 18.01 20.37
N VAL A 2 -9.47 17.99 20.15
CA VAL A 2 -8.66 16.77 20.11
C VAL A 2 -8.82 15.93 21.39
N LEU A 3 -8.85 14.61 21.24
CA LEU A 3 -8.91 13.67 22.39
C LEU A 3 -7.60 13.74 23.18
N ARG A 4 -7.69 13.86 24.52
CA ARG A 4 -6.52 13.83 25.40
C ARG A 4 -6.70 12.72 26.43
N LEU A 5 -5.68 11.87 26.54
CA LEU A 5 -5.64 10.75 27.48
C LEU A 5 -4.33 10.77 28.26
N ALA A 6 -4.36 10.45 29.53
CA ALA A 6 -3.16 10.12 30.30
C ALA A 6 -3.25 8.67 30.78
N ILE A 7 -2.14 7.94 30.74
CA ILE A 7 -2.12 6.52 31.15
C ILE A 7 -2.53 6.34 32.62
N SER A 8 -2.40 7.40 33.41
CA SER A 8 -2.84 7.46 34.82
C SER A 8 -4.35 7.63 34.99
N ASP A 9 -5.10 7.95 33.96
CA ASP A 9 -6.53 8.20 34.05
C ASP A 9 -7.29 6.90 34.38
N PRO A 10 -8.28 6.94 35.27
CA PRO A 10 -9.01 5.72 35.70
C PRO A 10 -9.74 5.01 34.55
N ASP A 11 -10.16 5.74 33.51
CA ASP A 11 -10.90 5.26 32.34
C ASP A 11 -10.03 5.14 31.08
N PHE A 12 -8.70 5.29 31.23
CA PHE A 12 -7.75 5.26 30.09
C PHE A 12 -7.99 4.07 29.16
N ASN A 13 -8.06 2.87 29.71
CA ASN A 13 -8.20 1.66 28.89
C ASN A 13 -9.49 1.66 28.07
N ALA A 14 -10.60 2.09 28.64
CA ALA A 14 -11.88 2.15 27.93
C ALA A 14 -11.86 3.22 26.83
N SER A 15 -11.30 4.38 27.12
CA SER A 15 -11.16 5.49 26.17
C SER A 15 -10.19 5.14 25.04
N PHE A 16 -9.08 4.48 25.34
CA PHE A 16 -8.14 4.01 24.35
C PHE A 16 -8.73 2.89 23.48
N ASP A 17 -9.51 1.96 24.07
CA ASP A 17 -10.25 0.94 23.31
C ASP A 17 -11.25 1.56 22.35
N ALA A 18 -11.95 2.61 22.78
CA ALA A 18 -12.84 3.36 21.91
C ALA A 18 -12.08 4.01 20.73
N LEU A 19 -10.93 4.67 21.00
CA LEU A 19 -10.06 5.25 19.98
C LEU A 19 -9.62 4.20 18.95
N VAL A 20 -9.12 3.04 19.42
CA VAL A 20 -8.65 1.95 18.55
C VAL A 20 -9.77 1.38 17.67
N ASN A 21 -11.01 1.33 18.18
CA ASN A 21 -12.13 0.70 17.49
C ASN A 21 -12.95 1.70 16.64
N ALA A 22 -12.89 3.01 16.93
CA ALA A 22 -13.70 4.04 16.27
C ALA A 22 -13.64 4.01 14.73
N ARG A 23 -12.52 3.59 14.15
CA ARG A 23 -12.30 3.59 12.70
C ARG A 23 -12.74 2.34 11.96
N ARG A 24 -13.25 1.33 12.62
CA ARG A 24 -13.76 0.10 11.98
C ARG A 24 -15.14 0.28 11.35
N GLU A 25 -15.87 1.31 11.74
CA GLU A 25 -17.27 1.53 11.36
C GLU A 25 -17.44 2.63 10.29
N ALA A 26 -16.35 3.25 9.80
CA ALA A 26 -16.41 4.43 8.93
C ALA A 26 -16.63 4.14 7.44
N ASP A 27 -16.68 2.88 7.00
CA ASP A 27 -16.90 2.56 5.60
C ASP A 27 -18.39 2.70 5.24
N ALA A 28 -18.72 3.73 4.47
CA ALA A 28 -19.99 3.75 3.78
C ALA A 28 -20.16 2.43 3.01
N ASP A 29 -21.26 1.71 3.23
CA ASP A 29 -21.50 0.46 2.52
C ASP A 29 -21.81 0.72 1.03
N VAL A 30 -20.73 0.83 0.24
CA VAL A 30 -20.79 0.98 -1.23
C VAL A 30 -20.81 -0.38 -1.94
N SER A 31 -20.88 -1.47 -1.19
CA SER A 31 -20.67 -2.84 -1.67
C SER A 31 -21.64 -3.26 -2.77
N ALA A 32 -22.91 -2.90 -2.62
CA ALA A 32 -23.95 -3.25 -3.60
C ALA A 32 -23.75 -2.48 -4.92
N ASP A 33 -23.45 -1.20 -4.83
CA ASP A 33 -23.24 -0.35 -6.01
C ASP A 33 -21.97 -0.74 -6.76
N VAL A 34 -20.88 -1.02 -6.03
CA VAL A 34 -19.63 -1.50 -6.63
C VAL A 34 -19.83 -2.85 -7.32
N ARG A 35 -20.61 -3.77 -6.72
CA ARG A 35 -20.97 -5.04 -7.35
C ARG A 35 -21.74 -4.83 -8.66
N ALA A 36 -22.67 -3.90 -8.68
CA ALA A 36 -23.42 -3.56 -9.89
C ALA A 36 -22.50 -3.00 -10.99
N ILE A 37 -21.55 -2.13 -10.63
CA ILE A 37 -20.56 -1.58 -11.57
C ILE A 37 -19.68 -2.71 -12.13
N ILE A 38 -19.15 -3.59 -11.28
CA ILE A 38 -18.32 -4.71 -11.72
C ILE A 38 -19.09 -5.62 -12.67
N GLN A 39 -20.35 -5.94 -12.34
CA GLN A 39 -21.17 -6.78 -13.19
C GLN A 39 -21.48 -6.11 -14.54
N ASP A 40 -21.74 -4.81 -14.53
CA ASP A 40 -21.99 -4.03 -15.75
C ASP A 40 -20.77 -4.04 -16.69
N VAL A 41 -19.54 -3.87 -16.15
CA VAL A 41 -18.32 -3.97 -16.96
C VAL A 41 -18.10 -5.38 -17.51
N ARG A 42 -18.42 -6.42 -16.74
CA ARG A 42 -18.31 -7.81 -17.21
C ARG A 42 -19.29 -8.15 -18.34
N ASP A 43 -20.47 -7.58 -18.30
CA ASP A 43 -21.53 -7.87 -19.27
C ASP A 43 -21.44 -7.02 -20.55
N HIS A 44 -20.88 -5.78 -20.44
CA HIS A 44 -20.92 -4.80 -21.53
C HIS A 44 -19.55 -4.20 -21.88
N GLY A 45 -18.45 -4.68 -21.28
CA GLY A 45 -17.07 -4.33 -21.64
C GLY A 45 -16.80 -2.83 -21.75
N ASP A 46 -16.24 -2.42 -22.90
CA ASP A 46 -15.90 -1.02 -23.18
C ASP A 46 -17.11 -0.07 -23.08
N ASP A 47 -18.30 -0.50 -23.50
CA ASP A 47 -19.53 0.33 -23.46
C ASP A 47 -19.88 0.72 -21.99
N ALA A 48 -19.74 -0.22 -21.05
CA ALA A 48 -19.97 0.08 -19.64
C ALA A 48 -18.89 1.05 -19.09
N VAL A 49 -17.61 0.82 -19.39
CA VAL A 49 -16.52 1.68 -18.97
C VAL A 49 -16.71 3.10 -19.50
N SER A 50 -17.02 3.27 -20.79
CA SER A 50 -17.25 4.57 -21.43
C SER A 50 -18.39 5.33 -20.76
N ARG A 51 -19.54 4.66 -20.58
CA ARG A 51 -20.73 5.26 -19.99
C ARG A 51 -20.50 5.67 -18.52
N LEU A 52 -19.82 4.83 -17.73
CA LEU A 52 -19.52 5.11 -16.33
C LEU A 52 -18.49 6.24 -16.21
N THR A 53 -17.47 6.28 -17.05
CA THR A 53 -16.50 7.38 -17.10
C THR A 53 -17.15 8.71 -17.49
N SER A 54 -18.05 8.69 -18.48
CA SER A 54 -18.82 9.89 -18.83
C SER A 54 -19.70 10.37 -17.68
N LYS A 55 -20.28 9.44 -16.91
CA LYS A 55 -21.13 9.75 -15.75
C LYS A 55 -20.36 10.33 -14.58
N PHE A 56 -19.21 9.76 -14.23
CA PHE A 56 -18.48 10.09 -13.00
C PHE A 56 -17.39 11.12 -13.20
N ASP A 57 -16.68 11.06 -14.33
CA ASP A 57 -15.55 11.95 -14.64
C ASP A 57 -15.93 13.06 -15.63
N GLN A 58 -17.20 13.09 -16.11
CA GLN A 58 -17.69 14.04 -17.14
C GLN A 58 -16.77 14.05 -18.39
N HIS A 59 -16.26 12.87 -18.73
CA HIS A 59 -15.27 12.69 -19.76
C HIS A 59 -15.77 11.72 -20.83
N ASP A 60 -15.76 12.16 -22.09
CA ASP A 60 -16.12 11.36 -23.25
C ASP A 60 -14.87 10.72 -23.86
N LEU A 61 -14.67 9.45 -23.57
CA LEU A 61 -13.53 8.68 -24.03
C LEU A 61 -13.46 8.53 -25.56
N GLU A 62 -14.58 8.59 -26.26
CA GLU A 62 -14.61 8.47 -27.73
C GLU A 62 -14.15 9.78 -28.41
N GLN A 63 -14.33 10.94 -27.75
CA GLN A 63 -13.89 12.22 -28.30
C GLN A 63 -12.42 12.51 -27.99
N THR A 64 -11.96 12.20 -26.80
CA THR A 64 -10.63 12.61 -26.30
C THR A 64 -9.62 11.46 -26.31
N GLY A 65 -10.08 10.25 -26.57
CA GLY A 65 -9.28 9.03 -26.56
C GLY A 65 -9.15 8.38 -25.19
N TRP A 66 -9.20 7.06 -25.17
CA TRP A 66 -9.11 6.22 -23.99
C TRP A 66 -7.71 6.20 -23.36
N ARG A 67 -6.71 6.22 -24.21
CA ARG A 67 -5.31 6.04 -23.85
C ARG A 67 -4.51 7.32 -24.07
N VAL A 68 -3.59 7.60 -23.16
CA VAL A 68 -2.57 8.64 -23.32
C VAL A 68 -1.56 8.17 -24.35
N ASP A 69 -1.23 9.02 -25.33
CA ASP A 69 -0.16 8.75 -26.27
C ASP A 69 1.21 8.81 -25.57
N LYS A 70 2.15 7.97 -26.00
CA LYS A 70 3.51 7.99 -25.46
C LYS A 70 4.24 9.31 -25.68
N THR A 71 3.91 10.03 -26.74
CA THR A 71 4.47 11.36 -27.00
C THR A 71 3.98 12.38 -25.97
N GLU A 72 2.76 12.23 -25.44
CA GLU A 72 2.20 13.11 -24.42
C GLU A 72 2.93 12.94 -23.08
N SER A 73 3.20 11.69 -22.65
CA SER A 73 3.97 11.43 -21.42
C SER A 73 5.43 11.84 -21.53
N ALA A 74 6.07 11.61 -22.68
CA ALA A 74 7.43 12.04 -22.94
C ALA A 74 7.56 13.57 -22.95
N ALA A 75 6.66 14.28 -23.61
CA ALA A 75 6.61 15.74 -23.60
C ALA A 75 6.40 16.29 -22.19
N ALA A 76 5.49 15.68 -21.40
CA ALA A 76 5.27 16.08 -20.02
C ALA A 76 6.54 15.97 -19.15
N LEU A 77 7.41 14.98 -19.38
CA LEU A 77 8.70 14.88 -18.69
C LEU A 77 9.72 15.89 -19.18
N GLU A 78 9.76 16.17 -20.51
CA GLU A 78 10.66 17.16 -21.09
C GLU A 78 10.34 18.60 -20.67
N ASP A 79 9.05 18.92 -20.54
CA ASP A 79 8.54 20.26 -20.22
C ASP A 79 8.56 20.58 -18.72
N LEU A 80 8.93 19.60 -17.84
CA LEU A 80 9.03 19.86 -16.41
C LEU A 80 10.08 20.93 -16.11
N GLU A 81 9.73 21.77 -15.13
CA GLU A 81 10.69 22.71 -14.54
C GLU A 81 11.91 21.92 -13.99
N ALA A 82 13.13 22.43 -14.26
CA ALA A 82 14.37 21.68 -14.03
C ALA A 82 14.55 21.19 -12.61
N SER A 83 14.18 21.99 -11.60
CA SER A 83 14.32 21.62 -10.18
C SER A 83 13.35 20.49 -9.80
N LEU A 84 12.14 20.53 -10.33
CA LEU A 84 11.12 19.52 -10.10
C LEU A 84 11.48 18.20 -10.80
N ARG A 85 12.03 18.27 -12.01
CA ARG A 85 12.55 17.11 -12.73
C ARG A 85 13.67 16.43 -11.96
N ILE A 86 14.67 17.20 -11.48
CA ILE A 86 15.77 16.66 -10.66
C ILE A 86 15.23 15.97 -9.40
N SER A 87 14.24 16.57 -8.74
CA SER A 87 13.61 16.01 -7.54
C SER A 87 12.90 14.69 -7.84
N LEU A 88 12.17 14.61 -8.96
CA LEU A 88 11.46 13.42 -9.40
C LEU A 88 12.43 12.29 -9.79
N GLU A 89 13.52 12.63 -10.50
CA GLU A 89 14.59 11.70 -10.87
C GLU A 89 15.31 11.15 -9.62
N LEU A 90 15.58 12.01 -8.61
CA LEU A 90 16.15 11.58 -7.34
C LEU A 90 15.23 10.60 -6.60
N ALA A 91 13.93 10.92 -6.52
CA ALA A 91 12.94 10.03 -5.92
C ALA A 91 12.92 8.66 -6.63
N ALA A 92 12.82 8.68 -7.96
CA ALA A 92 12.81 7.45 -8.76
C ALA A 92 14.06 6.59 -8.57
N LEU A 93 15.25 7.22 -8.52
CA LEU A 93 16.52 6.53 -8.27
C LEU A 93 16.50 5.84 -6.90
N ARG A 94 16.18 6.58 -5.83
CA ARG A 94 16.20 6.04 -4.46
C ARG A 94 15.15 4.95 -4.23
N ILE A 95 13.96 5.10 -4.83
CA ILE A 95 12.93 4.06 -4.80
C ILE A 95 13.44 2.79 -5.51
N ARG A 96 14.08 2.93 -6.65
CA ARG A 96 14.65 1.81 -7.40
C ARG A 96 15.73 1.09 -6.59
N ASP A 97 16.71 1.82 -6.09
CA ASP A 97 17.83 1.26 -5.32
C ASP A 97 17.33 0.47 -4.09
N TYR A 98 16.33 1.01 -3.39
CA TYR A 98 15.74 0.34 -2.25
C TYR A 98 15.03 -0.97 -2.64
N HIS A 99 14.25 -0.93 -3.72
CA HIS A 99 13.49 -2.11 -4.16
C HIS A 99 14.36 -3.18 -4.83
N GLU A 100 15.46 -2.80 -5.48
CA GLU A 100 16.43 -3.77 -5.99
C GLU A 100 17.00 -4.65 -4.87
N GLY A 101 17.21 -4.08 -3.68
CA GLY A 101 17.62 -4.82 -2.49
C GLY A 101 16.57 -5.81 -1.95
N GLN A 102 15.33 -5.76 -2.42
CA GLN A 102 14.25 -6.66 -2.00
C GLN A 102 14.11 -7.90 -2.90
N LEU A 103 14.82 -7.97 -4.03
CA LEU A 103 14.70 -9.10 -4.95
C LEU A 103 15.05 -10.42 -4.24
N PRO A 104 14.11 -11.38 -4.22
CA PRO A 104 14.36 -12.63 -3.52
C PRO A 104 15.25 -13.57 -4.34
N GLU A 105 16.09 -14.31 -3.63
CA GLU A 105 16.95 -15.33 -4.25
C GLU A 105 16.18 -16.63 -4.53
N ASN A 106 16.50 -17.26 -5.66
CA ASN A 106 16.08 -18.61 -5.95
C ASN A 106 16.85 -19.59 -5.05
N ARG A 107 16.18 -20.68 -4.63
CA ARG A 107 16.79 -21.76 -3.85
C ARG A 107 16.77 -23.03 -4.67
N ASP A 108 17.90 -23.78 -4.64
CA ASP A 108 18.06 -25.06 -5.33
C ASP A 108 19.12 -25.85 -4.57
N TYR A 109 18.73 -26.93 -3.90
CA TYR A 109 19.62 -27.74 -3.09
C TYR A 109 19.18 -29.21 -3.02
N MET A 110 20.10 -30.11 -2.67
CA MET A 110 19.84 -31.49 -2.37
C MET A 110 19.70 -31.66 -0.87
N ASP A 111 18.66 -32.37 -0.42
CA ASP A 111 18.52 -32.77 0.98
C ASP A 111 19.24 -34.08 1.31
N ASP A 112 19.22 -34.47 2.59
CA ASP A 112 19.89 -35.69 3.06
C ASP A 112 19.27 -37.00 2.50
N ALA A 113 18.03 -36.94 2.01
CA ALA A 113 17.38 -38.09 1.34
C ALA A 113 17.70 -38.17 -0.15
N GLY A 114 18.48 -37.22 -0.69
CA GLY A 114 18.82 -37.14 -2.11
C GLY A 114 17.75 -36.52 -2.97
N VAL A 115 16.77 -35.80 -2.35
CA VAL A 115 15.74 -35.09 -3.08
C VAL A 115 16.23 -33.68 -3.40
N ARG A 116 16.21 -33.30 -4.67
CA ARG A 116 16.47 -31.91 -5.08
C ARG A 116 15.23 -31.09 -4.86
N ILE A 117 15.33 -30.09 -4.01
CA ILE A 117 14.24 -29.20 -3.59
C ILE A 117 14.63 -27.77 -3.88
N GLY A 118 13.67 -26.96 -4.33
CA GLY A 118 13.95 -25.56 -4.53
C GLY A 118 12.70 -24.70 -4.69
N ALA A 119 12.96 -23.42 -4.87
CA ALA A 119 11.94 -22.42 -5.16
C ALA A 119 12.48 -21.42 -6.18
N ARG A 120 11.69 -21.14 -7.20
CA ARG A 120 11.97 -20.14 -8.22
C ARG A 120 10.98 -19.02 -8.12
N TRP A 121 11.48 -17.80 -8.12
CA TRP A 121 10.69 -16.59 -8.21
C TRP A 121 10.56 -16.14 -9.67
N THR A 122 9.38 -15.71 -10.06
CA THR A 122 9.09 -15.19 -11.38
C THR A 122 8.11 -14.03 -11.25
N ALA A 123 8.33 -12.96 -11.98
CA ALA A 123 7.37 -11.87 -12.06
C ALA A 123 6.00 -12.36 -12.56
N VAL A 124 4.95 -11.59 -12.24
CA VAL A 124 3.67 -11.66 -12.95
C VAL A 124 3.86 -11.08 -14.37
N GLU A 125 2.99 -11.42 -15.30
CA GLU A 125 3.13 -10.93 -16.69
C GLU A 125 2.67 -9.47 -16.80
N ARG A 126 1.56 -9.13 -16.14
CA ARG A 126 0.94 -7.80 -16.20
C ARG A 126 0.55 -7.29 -14.83
N ALA A 127 0.88 -6.03 -14.56
CA ALA A 127 0.44 -5.32 -13.37
C ALA A 127 -0.42 -4.11 -13.76
N GLY A 128 -1.55 -3.97 -13.09
CA GLY A 128 -2.40 -2.79 -13.15
C GLY A 128 -2.07 -1.87 -11.97
N ILE A 129 -1.79 -0.60 -12.24
CA ILE A 129 -1.61 0.39 -11.18
C ILE A 129 -2.73 1.41 -11.22
N TYR A 130 -3.40 1.60 -10.09
CA TYR A 130 -4.43 2.60 -9.93
C TYR A 130 -3.82 3.86 -9.31
N ILE A 131 -3.90 4.97 -10.01
CA ILE A 131 -3.44 6.27 -9.51
C ILE A 131 -4.64 7.16 -9.25
N PRO A 132 -4.83 7.66 -8.03
CA PRO A 132 -5.93 8.56 -7.74
C PRO A 132 -5.85 9.83 -8.58
N GLY A 133 -7.01 10.32 -8.98
CA GLY A 133 -7.17 11.68 -9.50
C GLY A 133 -7.91 12.53 -8.48
N GLY A 134 -8.04 13.83 -8.71
CA GLY A 134 -8.84 14.71 -7.87
C GLY A 134 -8.09 15.93 -7.37
N ARG A 135 -8.13 16.18 -6.04
CA ARG A 135 -7.63 17.44 -5.44
C ARG A 135 -6.11 17.63 -5.58
N ALA A 136 -5.34 16.54 -5.57
CA ALA A 136 -3.88 16.57 -5.69
C ALA A 136 -3.41 15.71 -6.85
N ALA A 137 -2.25 16.05 -7.40
CA ALA A 137 -1.48 15.15 -8.28
C ALA A 137 -0.66 14.21 -7.39
N TYR A 138 -0.62 12.92 -7.75
CA TYR A 138 0.10 11.91 -6.99
C TYR A 138 1.24 11.27 -7.83
N PRO A 139 2.26 12.05 -8.25
CA PRO A 139 3.41 11.51 -8.98
C PRO A 139 4.20 10.50 -8.15
N SER A 140 4.28 10.69 -6.83
CA SER A 140 4.90 9.75 -5.89
C SER A 140 4.21 8.38 -5.93
N SER A 141 2.88 8.34 -5.95
CA SER A 141 2.13 7.07 -6.07
C SER A 141 2.40 6.35 -7.40
N VAL A 142 2.66 7.09 -8.48
CA VAL A 142 3.10 6.48 -9.75
C VAL A 142 4.44 5.78 -9.57
N LEU A 143 5.45 6.50 -9.02
CA LEU A 143 6.78 5.95 -8.81
C LEU A 143 6.74 4.74 -7.86
N MET A 144 6.01 4.86 -6.74
CA MET A 144 5.91 3.85 -5.69
C MET A 144 5.19 2.57 -6.13
N ASN A 145 4.33 2.63 -7.14
CA ASN A 145 3.68 1.45 -7.70
C ASN A 145 4.43 0.89 -8.91
N ALA A 146 4.86 1.75 -9.84
CA ALA A 146 5.45 1.30 -11.10
C ALA A 146 6.90 0.82 -10.95
N ILE A 147 7.73 1.47 -10.13
CA ILE A 147 9.16 1.11 -10.00
C ILE A 147 9.34 -0.28 -9.40
N PRO A 148 8.70 -0.68 -8.27
CA PRO A 148 8.85 -2.05 -7.77
C PRO A 148 8.32 -3.10 -8.75
N ALA A 149 7.28 -2.81 -9.54
CA ALA A 149 6.84 -3.69 -10.60
C ALA A 149 7.90 -3.86 -11.70
N LYS A 150 8.57 -2.78 -12.11
CA LYS A 150 9.70 -2.86 -13.08
C LYS A 150 10.89 -3.60 -12.49
N VAL A 151 11.25 -3.36 -11.24
CA VAL A 151 12.33 -4.09 -10.54
C VAL A 151 12.02 -5.58 -10.45
N ALA A 152 10.77 -5.96 -10.18
CA ALA A 152 10.32 -7.35 -10.19
C ALA A 152 10.45 -8.03 -11.57
N GLY A 153 10.55 -7.24 -12.65
CA GLY A 153 10.61 -7.74 -14.02
C GLY A 153 9.24 -7.97 -14.65
N VAL A 154 8.21 -7.23 -14.25
CA VAL A 154 6.89 -7.27 -14.89
C VAL A 154 6.99 -6.79 -16.34
N ASP A 155 6.49 -7.59 -17.29
CA ASP A 155 6.58 -7.30 -18.72
C ASP A 155 5.74 -6.10 -19.14
N ARG A 156 4.56 -5.91 -18.53
CA ARG A 156 3.60 -4.86 -18.87
C ARG A 156 3.00 -4.21 -17.62
N ILE A 157 3.16 -2.90 -17.50
CA ILE A 157 2.54 -2.08 -16.48
C ILE A 157 1.46 -1.22 -17.13
N ILE A 158 0.22 -1.41 -16.68
CA ILE A 158 -0.98 -0.71 -17.17
C ILE A 158 -1.44 0.23 -16.05
N MET A 159 -1.34 1.53 -16.28
CA MET A 159 -1.80 2.55 -15.36
C MET A 159 -3.22 3.00 -15.73
N VAL A 160 -4.09 3.09 -14.75
CA VAL A 160 -5.41 3.74 -14.86
C VAL A 160 -5.46 4.93 -13.90
N THR A 161 -6.03 6.03 -14.36
CA THR A 161 -6.23 7.23 -13.55
C THR A 161 -7.48 7.97 -14.02
N PRO A 162 -8.33 8.47 -13.10
CA PRO A 162 -9.45 9.33 -13.49
C PRO A 162 -8.92 10.58 -14.22
N ALA A 163 -9.64 10.98 -15.24
CA ALA A 163 -9.31 12.14 -16.05
C ALA A 163 -10.54 13.07 -16.15
N PRO A 164 -10.92 13.79 -15.07
CA PRO A 164 -12.03 14.73 -15.14
C PRO A 164 -11.87 15.70 -16.31
N GLU A 165 -12.92 15.82 -17.13
CA GLU A 165 -12.90 16.65 -18.36
C GLU A 165 -11.75 16.31 -19.32
N GLY A 166 -11.20 15.09 -19.23
CA GLY A 166 -10.06 14.61 -20.04
C GLY A 166 -8.67 15.02 -19.56
N TYR A 167 -8.59 15.77 -18.46
CA TYR A 167 -7.32 16.29 -17.94
C TYR A 167 -6.62 15.30 -17.00
N ILE A 168 -5.36 15.04 -17.27
CA ILE A 168 -4.41 14.39 -16.34
C ILE A 168 -3.29 15.40 -16.06
N ASN A 169 -2.93 15.54 -14.78
CA ASN A 169 -1.84 16.44 -14.40
C ASN A 169 -0.51 16.03 -15.10
N PRO A 170 0.19 16.94 -15.77
CA PRO A 170 1.44 16.63 -16.47
C PRO A 170 2.51 15.99 -15.59
N LEU A 171 2.55 16.31 -14.28
CA LEU A 171 3.48 15.71 -13.33
C LEU A 171 3.23 14.21 -13.13
N VAL A 172 1.97 13.76 -13.20
CA VAL A 172 1.60 12.33 -13.16
C VAL A 172 2.07 11.63 -14.43
N LEU A 173 1.93 12.27 -15.60
CA LEU A 173 2.40 11.73 -16.87
C LEU A 173 3.93 11.64 -16.91
N ALA A 174 4.61 12.67 -16.43
CA ALA A 174 6.07 12.69 -16.33
C ALA A 174 6.59 11.58 -15.40
N ALA A 175 5.95 11.37 -14.27
CA ALA A 175 6.28 10.28 -13.35
C ALA A 175 6.07 8.90 -14.00
N ALA A 176 4.98 8.72 -14.75
CA ALA A 176 4.70 7.50 -15.48
C ALA A 176 5.75 7.19 -16.56
N GLU A 177 6.17 8.21 -17.31
CA GLU A 177 7.26 8.08 -18.29
C GLU A 177 8.57 7.68 -17.62
N LEU A 178 8.95 8.39 -16.54
CA LEU A 178 10.17 8.14 -15.79
C LEU A 178 10.20 6.74 -15.13
N ALA A 179 9.05 6.27 -14.62
CA ALA A 179 8.90 4.95 -14.04
C ALA A 179 8.81 3.82 -15.09
N GLY A 180 8.64 4.16 -16.36
CA GLY A 180 8.55 3.21 -17.47
C GLY A 180 7.19 2.49 -17.53
N VAL A 181 6.09 3.19 -17.30
CA VAL A 181 4.73 2.69 -17.50
C VAL A 181 4.49 2.43 -18.98
N ASP A 182 3.90 1.28 -19.32
CA ASP A 182 3.72 0.89 -20.72
C ASP A 182 2.44 1.45 -21.32
N GLU A 183 1.39 1.58 -20.53
CA GLU A 183 0.08 2.06 -20.97
C GLU A 183 -0.56 2.93 -19.88
N ILE A 184 -1.15 4.05 -20.29
CA ILE A 184 -1.88 4.97 -19.41
C ILE A 184 -3.28 5.15 -19.96
N TRP A 185 -4.31 4.84 -19.14
CA TRP A 185 -5.71 4.90 -19.52
C TRP A 185 -6.48 5.94 -18.70
N ARG A 186 -7.29 6.76 -19.38
CA ARG A 186 -8.09 7.85 -18.80
C ARG A 186 -9.39 7.33 -18.17
N ILE A 187 -9.27 6.37 -17.26
CA ILE A 187 -10.41 5.76 -16.57
C ILE A 187 -10.12 5.65 -15.08
N GLY A 188 -11.13 5.87 -14.25
CA GLY A 188 -11.03 5.81 -12.79
C GLY A 188 -12.14 4.97 -12.16
N GLY A 189 -12.24 5.01 -10.84
CA GLY A 189 -13.30 4.37 -10.08
C GLY A 189 -13.34 2.84 -10.13
N ALA A 190 -14.46 2.28 -9.67
CA ALA A 190 -14.68 0.83 -9.63
C ALA A 190 -14.69 0.19 -11.03
N GLN A 191 -15.14 0.92 -12.06
CA GLN A 191 -15.13 0.44 -13.44
C GLN A 191 -13.71 0.23 -13.98
N ALA A 192 -12.74 1.06 -13.59
CA ALA A 192 -11.35 0.88 -13.98
C ALA A 192 -10.75 -0.37 -13.33
N VAL A 193 -11.05 -0.61 -12.04
CA VAL A 193 -10.63 -1.84 -11.34
C VAL A 193 -11.26 -3.07 -11.99
N ALA A 194 -12.54 -3.02 -12.36
CA ALA A 194 -13.22 -4.12 -13.06
C ALA A 194 -12.60 -4.37 -14.45
N ALA A 195 -12.28 -3.32 -15.22
CA ALA A 195 -11.63 -3.44 -16.51
C ALA A 195 -10.23 -4.07 -16.41
N LEU A 196 -9.45 -3.69 -15.39
CA LEU A 196 -8.14 -4.32 -15.13
C LEU A 196 -8.28 -5.79 -14.72
N ALA A 197 -9.30 -6.14 -13.92
CA ALA A 197 -9.47 -7.50 -13.41
C ALA A 197 -9.97 -8.48 -14.49
N TYR A 198 -10.97 -8.08 -15.26
CA TYR A 198 -11.65 -8.98 -16.20
C TYR A 198 -11.21 -8.78 -17.66
N GLY A 199 -10.61 -7.64 -17.96
CA GLY A 199 -10.35 -7.19 -19.33
C GLY A 199 -11.62 -6.64 -19.99
N THR A 200 -11.40 -5.93 -21.07
CA THR A 200 -12.44 -5.47 -22.02
C THR A 200 -11.90 -5.64 -23.45
N GLU A 201 -12.61 -5.16 -24.45
CA GLU A 201 -12.14 -5.22 -25.83
C GLU A 201 -10.82 -4.44 -26.04
N LYS A 202 -10.69 -3.28 -25.36
CA LYS A 202 -9.50 -2.40 -25.46
C LYS A 202 -8.46 -2.70 -24.40
N ILE A 203 -8.88 -3.07 -23.17
CA ILE A 203 -8.00 -3.19 -22.01
C ILE A 203 -7.75 -4.66 -21.68
N LYS A 204 -6.48 -5.06 -21.67
CA LYS A 204 -6.09 -6.42 -21.27
C LYS A 204 -6.18 -6.59 -19.77
N SER A 205 -6.71 -7.74 -19.30
CA SER A 205 -6.70 -8.09 -17.88
C SER A 205 -5.27 -8.20 -17.36
N VAL A 206 -5.11 -7.93 -16.06
CA VAL A 206 -3.83 -7.98 -15.35
C VAL A 206 -3.80 -9.10 -14.31
N ASP A 207 -2.62 -9.44 -13.80
CA ASP A 207 -2.44 -10.47 -12.78
C ASP A 207 -2.52 -9.91 -11.36
N VAL A 208 -2.15 -8.63 -11.18
CA VAL A 208 -2.20 -7.92 -9.90
C VAL A 208 -2.62 -6.46 -10.11
N ILE A 209 -3.42 -5.93 -9.19
CA ILE A 209 -3.82 -4.51 -9.16
C ILE A 209 -3.26 -3.89 -7.89
N THR A 210 -2.49 -2.81 -8.01
CA THR A 210 -1.92 -2.06 -6.89
C THR A 210 -2.33 -0.59 -6.94
N GLY A 211 -2.13 0.11 -5.86
CA GLY A 211 -2.38 1.54 -5.73
C GLY A 211 -3.55 1.90 -4.83
N PRO A 212 -3.46 3.08 -4.18
CA PRO A 212 -4.48 3.59 -3.29
C PRO A 212 -5.70 4.12 -4.08
N GLY A 213 -6.83 4.22 -3.42
CA GLY A 213 -8.04 4.80 -3.99
C GLY A 213 -9.09 5.09 -2.92
N ASN A 214 -10.17 5.74 -3.31
CA ASN A 214 -11.29 6.01 -2.42
C ASN A 214 -12.06 4.72 -2.05
N ALA A 215 -13.09 4.82 -1.21
CA ALA A 215 -13.90 3.69 -0.75
C ALA A 215 -14.44 2.82 -1.90
N TRP A 216 -14.79 3.39 -3.05
CA TRP A 216 -15.27 2.66 -4.22
C TRP A 216 -14.18 1.79 -4.87
N VAL A 217 -12.97 2.33 -4.97
CA VAL A 217 -11.79 1.62 -5.50
C VAL A 217 -11.35 0.52 -4.54
N ALA A 218 -11.27 0.83 -3.25
CA ALA A 218 -10.92 -0.12 -2.20
C ALA A 218 -11.91 -1.30 -2.18
N GLU A 219 -13.20 -1.01 -2.24
CA GLU A 219 -14.25 -2.04 -2.30
C GLU A 219 -14.23 -2.83 -3.61
N ALA A 220 -13.95 -2.17 -4.75
CA ALA A 220 -13.79 -2.88 -6.01
C ALA A 220 -12.61 -3.85 -5.97
N LYS A 221 -11.44 -3.43 -5.47
CA LYS A 221 -10.28 -4.31 -5.25
C LYS A 221 -10.65 -5.50 -4.36
N ARG A 222 -11.38 -5.28 -3.27
CA ARG A 222 -11.85 -6.34 -2.38
C ARG A 222 -12.73 -7.36 -3.11
N GLN A 223 -13.64 -6.90 -3.98
CA GLN A 223 -14.58 -7.78 -4.69
C GLN A 223 -13.93 -8.55 -5.84
N VAL A 224 -12.89 -8.03 -6.47
CA VAL A 224 -12.19 -8.73 -7.56
C VAL A 224 -11.05 -9.63 -7.06
N PHE A 225 -10.71 -9.56 -5.78
CA PHE A 225 -9.68 -10.43 -5.19
C PHE A 225 -10.05 -11.91 -5.35
N GLY A 226 -9.11 -12.69 -5.86
CA GLY A 226 -9.32 -14.09 -6.23
C GLY A 226 -9.50 -14.30 -7.74
N VAL A 227 -9.95 -13.29 -8.49
CA VAL A 227 -9.85 -13.22 -9.96
C VAL A 227 -8.50 -12.62 -10.36
N VAL A 228 -8.09 -11.60 -9.65
CA VAL A 228 -6.83 -10.88 -9.77
C VAL A 228 -6.20 -10.72 -8.40
N GLY A 229 -4.87 -10.67 -8.29
CA GLY A 229 -4.19 -10.30 -7.06
C GLY A 229 -4.38 -8.82 -6.75
N ILE A 230 -4.33 -8.45 -5.48
CA ILE A 230 -4.31 -7.05 -5.05
C ILE A 230 -3.19 -6.82 -4.03
N ASP A 231 -2.68 -5.59 -3.93
CA ASP A 231 -1.77 -5.19 -2.85
C ASP A 231 -2.47 -5.27 -1.49
N MET A 232 -3.45 -4.40 -1.27
CA MET A 232 -4.23 -4.33 -0.04
C MET A 232 -5.56 -3.61 -0.27
N VAL A 233 -6.42 -3.66 0.75
CA VAL A 233 -7.61 -2.82 0.84
C VAL A 233 -7.24 -1.62 1.71
N ALA A 234 -7.10 -0.44 1.11
CA ALA A 234 -6.75 0.79 1.82
C ALA A 234 -7.91 1.28 2.70
N GLY A 235 -7.57 1.80 3.87
CA GLY A 235 -8.44 2.59 4.74
C GLY A 235 -7.92 4.03 4.83
N PRO A 236 -8.45 4.86 5.76
CA PRO A 236 -7.92 6.19 6.02
C PRO A 236 -6.46 6.15 6.49
N SER A 237 -5.68 7.16 6.11
CA SER A 237 -4.27 7.26 6.47
C SER A 237 -4.06 7.57 7.96
N GLU A 238 -2.95 7.11 8.52
CA GLU A 238 -2.68 7.11 9.95
C GLU A 238 -1.24 7.45 10.26
N ILE A 239 -1.01 8.37 11.20
CA ILE A 239 0.31 8.59 11.81
C ILE A 239 0.25 8.47 13.32
N VAL A 240 1.24 7.79 13.89
CA VAL A 240 1.56 7.80 15.31
C VAL A 240 2.94 8.39 15.49
N VAL A 241 3.05 9.49 16.21
CA VAL A 241 4.31 10.13 16.59
C VAL A 241 4.59 9.86 18.07
N VAL A 242 5.75 9.29 18.38
CA VAL A 242 6.27 9.13 19.73
C VAL A 242 7.40 10.14 19.90
N ALA A 243 7.17 11.21 20.67
CA ALA A 243 8.10 12.32 20.79
C ALA A 243 8.34 12.74 22.23
N ASP A 244 9.62 12.93 22.60
CA ASP A 244 10.02 13.49 23.88
C ASP A 244 10.05 15.03 23.85
N GLY A 245 10.09 15.66 25.03
CA GLY A 245 10.10 17.12 25.21
C GLY A 245 11.39 17.82 24.75
N LYS A 246 12.34 17.12 24.10
CA LYS A 246 13.54 17.73 23.49
C LYS A 246 13.34 18.08 22.01
N ASN A 247 12.21 17.68 21.44
CA ASN A 247 11.85 18.08 20.08
C ASN A 247 11.39 19.54 20.05
N ASP A 248 11.48 20.16 18.88
CA ASP A 248 10.77 21.41 18.62
C ASP A 248 9.29 21.08 18.46
N PRO A 249 8.39 21.66 19.29
CA PRO A 249 6.94 21.44 19.15
C PRO A 249 6.38 21.86 17.78
N ASP A 250 7.03 22.77 17.10
CA ASP A 250 6.63 23.21 15.76
C ASP A 250 6.85 22.12 14.70
N TRP A 251 7.92 21.32 14.84
CA TRP A 251 8.18 20.17 13.96
C TRP A 251 7.14 19.08 14.15
N ILE A 252 6.91 18.68 15.40
CA ILE A 252 5.92 17.62 15.71
C ILE A 252 4.50 18.02 15.31
N ALA A 253 4.17 19.33 15.43
CA ALA A 253 2.90 19.84 14.93
C ALA A 253 2.79 19.70 13.39
N ALA A 254 3.87 19.99 12.66
CA ALA A 254 3.92 19.82 11.20
C ALA A 254 3.79 18.34 10.80
N ASP A 255 4.44 17.42 11.53
CA ASP A 255 4.38 15.98 11.25
C ASP A 255 2.96 15.41 11.48
N LEU A 256 2.25 15.88 12.51
CA LEU A 256 0.85 15.50 12.75
C LEU A 256 -0.09 16.08 11.69
N LEU A 257 0.19 17.31 11.22
CA LEU A 257 -0.64 17.98 10.22
C LEU A 257 -0.38 17.47 8.80
N SER A 258 0.83 16.98 8.48
CA SER A 258 1.12 16.36 7.18
C SER A 258 0.18 15.19 6.89
N GLN A 259 -0.17 14.42 7.92
CA GLN A 259 -1.15 13.34 7.79
C GLN A 259 -2.59 13.87 7.82
N ALA A 260 -2.88 14.84 8.70
CA ALA A 260 -4.24 15.37 8.86
C ALA A 260 -4.77 16.06 7.59
N GLU A 261 -3.88 16.62 6.76
CA GLU A 261 -4.27 17.31 5.52
C GLU A 261 -4.69 16.40 4.38
N HIS A 262 -4.39 15.10 4.43
CA HIS A 262 -4.70 14.14 3.38
C HIS A 262 -6.20 13.94 3.19
N ASP A 263 -6.94 13.70 4.29
CA ASP A 263 -8.38 13.44 4.26
C ASP A 263 -9.02 13.77 5.63
N PRO A 264 -10.30 14.22 5.67
CA PRO A 264 -11.01 14.46 6.93
C PRO A 264 -11.08 13.23 7.85
N THR A 265 -10.94 12.02 7.33
CA THR A 265 -10.94 10.77 8.10
C THR A 265 -9.56 10.30 8.52
N SER A 266 -8.48 11.00 8.13
CA SER A 266 -7.11 10.71 8.58
C SER A 266 -6.97 10.79 10.09
N GLN A 267 -6.00 10.08 10.66
CA GLN A 267 -5.77 10.05 12.10
C GLN A 267 -4.32 10.40 12.44
N SER A 268 -4.14 11.35 13.33
CA SER A 268 -2.85 11.79 13.84
C SER A 268 -2.82 11.64 15.36
N ILE A 269 -1.89 10.83 15.89
CA ILE A 269 -1.80 10.52 17.32
C ILE A 269 -0.40 10.87 17.82
N LEU A 270 -0.31 11.66 18.89
CA LEU A 270 0.92 11.95 19.61
C LEU A 270 0.99 11.12 20.91
N PHE A 271 2.11 10.42 21.12
CA PHE A 271 2.54 9.90 22.40
C PHE A 271 3.70 10.73 22.93
N THR A 272 3.62 11.19 24.16
CA THR A 272 4.73 11.90 24.82
C THR A 272 4.78 11.58 26.32
N ASP A 273 5.95 11.71 26.91
CA ASP A 273 6.18 11.61 28.36
C ASP A 273 6.17 12.97 29.06
N ASP A 274 5.91 14.06 28.33
CA ASP A 274 5.86 15.43 28.85
C ASP A 274 4.53 16.13 28.47
N GLY A 275 3.67 16.28 29.48
CA GLY A 275 2.38 16.97 29.31
C GLY A 275 2.52 18.45 28.91
N LYS A 276 3.63 19.15 29.29
CA LYS A 276 3.84 20.54 28.88
C LYS A 276 4.25 20.61 27.42
N PHE A 277 5.04 19.66 26.97
CA PHE A 277 5.39 19.52 25.55
C PHE A 277 4.13 19.24 24.71
N ALA A 278 3.23 18.39 25.19
CA ALA A 278 1.94 18.17 24.55
C ALA A 278 1.12 19.46 24.39
N ASP A 279 1.09 20.32 25.41
CA ASP A 279 0.40 21.63 25.35
C ASP A 279 1.04 22.55 24.31
N GLN A 280 2.36 22.54 24.21
CA GLN A 280 3.11 23.33 23.21
C GLN A 280 2.83 22.86 21.78
N VAL A 281 2.79 21.54 21.56
CA VAL A 281 2.45 20.98 20.25
C VAL A 281 1.03 21.38 19.83
N VAL A 282 0.04 21.32 20.73
CA VAL A 282 -1.33 21.77 20.42
C VAL A 282 -1.35 23.25 20.02
N ALA A 283 -0.65 24.09 20.77
CA ALA A 283 -0.59 25.52 20.44
C ALA A 283 0.04 25.75 19.04
N LYS A 284 1.06 24.95 18.68
CA LYS A 284 1.68 25.02 17.34
C LYS A 284 0.77 24.48 16.25
N ILE A 285 0.00 23.44 16.50
CA ILE A 285 -1.04 22.98 15.55
C ILE A 285 -2.04 24.08 15.26
N ASP A 286 -2.54 24.77 16.31
CA ASP A 286 -3.49 25.87 16.12
C ASP A 286 -2.87 27.04 15.31
N GLU A 287 -1.59 27.38 15.57
CA GLU A 287 -0.85 28.41 14.81
C GLU A 287 -0.70 28.01 13.33
N GLN A 288 -0.29 26.76 13.06
CA GLN A 288 -0.08 26.27 11.69
C GLN A 288 -1.39 26.13 10.91
N LEU A 289 -2.45 25.63 11.54
CA LEU A 289 -3.79 25.54 10.93
C LEU A 289 -4.32 26.90 10.49
N ALA A 290 -3.98 28.00 11.17
CA ALA A 290 -4.42 29.33 10.80
C ALA A 290 -3.89 29.80 9.45
N VAL A 291 -2.78 29.24 8.95
CA VAL A 291 -2.11 29.63 7.71
C VAL A 291 -2.02 28.53 6.65
N LEU A 292 -2.37 27.29 7.02
CA LEU A 292 -2.29 26.13 6.13
C LEU A 292 -3.36 26.22 5.02
N ALA A 293 -2.97 26.04 3.76
CA ALA A 293 -3.88 26.08 2.63
C ALA A 293 -4.97 24.97 2.69
N THR A 294 -4.63 23.83 3.26
CA THR A 294 -5.49 22.65 3.46
C THR A 294 -6.20 22.65 4.83
N SER A 295 -6.21 23.79 5.52
CA SER A 295 -6.71 23.98 6.90
C SER A 295 -8.08 23.35 7.16
N ALA A 296 -9.02 23.47 6.23
CA ALA A 296 -10.36 22.91 6.42
C ALA A 296 -10.35 21.38 6.61
N THR A 297 -9.58 20.67 5.79
CA THR A 297 -9.42 19.22 5.87
C THR A 297 -8.65 18.83 7.15
N ALA A 298 -7.49 19.46 7.37
CA ALA A 298 -6.63 19.16 8.51
C ALA A 298 -7.33 19.45 9.86
N THR A 299 -8.09 20.54 9.95
CA THR A 299 -8.87 20.88 11.16
C THR A 299 -9.93 19.81 11.46
N THR A 300 -10.67 19.36 10.45
CA THR A 300 -11.68 18.31 10.62
C THR A 300 -11.01 17.02 11.10
N SER A 301 -9.97 16.55 10.39
CA SER A 301 -9.21 15.37 10.74
C SER A 301 -8.66 15.43 12.18
N TRP A 302 -7.97 16.51 12.53
CA TRP A 302 -7.38 16.70 13.84
C TRP A 302 -8.42 16.74 14.97
N ASN A 303 -9.53 17.47 14.79
CA ASN A 303 -10.55 17.58 15.83
C ASN A 303 -11.36 16.32 16.03
N ASP A 304 -11.62 15.55 14.98
CA ASP A 304 -12.51 14.40 15.02
C ASP A 304 -11.74 13.09 15.27
N ASN A 305 -10.50 12.98 14.78
CA ASN A 305 -9.71 11.75 14.82
C ASN A 305 -8.34 11.89 15.49
N GLY A 306 -7.89 13.11 15.81
CA GLY A 306 -6.63 13.35 16.49
C GLY A 306 -6.66 12.91 17.94
N ALA A 307 -5.48 12.52 18.47
CA ALA A 307 -5.36 12.20 19.90
C ALA A 307 -3.97 12.56 20.45
N ILE A 308 -3.93 12.91 21.73
CA ILE A 308 -2.71 13.09 22.50
C ILE A 308 -2.75 12.13 23.68
N ILE A 309 -1.70 11.33 23.84
CA ILE A 309 -1.59 10.32 24.86
C ILE A 309 -0.33 10.59 25.67
N VAL A 310 -0.51 10.94 26.94
CA VAL A 310 0.58 11.17 27.87
C VAL A 310 0.89 9.88 28.65
N VAL A 311 2.14 9.44 28.56
CA VAL A 311 2.67 8.26 29.25
C VAL A 311 3.69 8.71 30.32
N GLU A 312 4.04 7.86 31.26
CA GLU A 312 5.09 8.16 32.24
C GLU A 312 6.49 7.90 31.67
N HIS A 313 6.60 6.92 30.76
CA HIS A 313 7.80 6.58 30.03
C HIS A 313 7.42 5.81 28.74
N PHE A 314 8.29 5.85 27.71
CA PHE A 314 7.96 5.36 26.36
C PHE A 314 7.73 3.84 26.26
N GLU A 315 8.27 3.03 27.20
CA GLU A 315 7.96 1.60 27.24
C GLU A 315 6.47 1.32 27.44
N GLN A 316 5.74 2.23 28.09
CA GLN A 316 4.27 2.11 28.24
C GLN A 316 3.55 2.43 26.94
N ALA A 317 4.14 3.26 26.07
CA ALA A 317 3.55 3.58 24.75
C ALA A 317 3.61 2.38 23.79
N LEU A 318 4.65 1.55 23.85
CA LEU A 318 4.90 0.49 22.86
C LEU A 318 3.73 -0.50 22.68
N PRO A 319 3.14 -1.08 23.76
CA PRO A 319 1.98 -1.96 23.58
C PRO A 319 0.74 -1.23 23.04
N LEU A 320 0.63 0.07 23.25
CA LEU A 320 -0.47 0.89 22.73
C LEU A 320 -0.25 1.19 21.24
N VAL A 321 0.99 1.52 20.86
CA VAL A 321 1.43 1.69 19.46
C VAL A 321 1.19 0.39 18.67
N ASP A 322 1.59 -0.77 19.22
CA ASP A 322 1.35 -2.06 18.58
C ASP A 322 -0.15 -2.39 18.43
N ARG A 323 -0.98 -1.91 19.36
CA ARG A 323 -2.45 -2.06 19.23
C ARG A 323 -3.05 -1.18 18.17
N LEU A 324 -2.52 0.03 17.99
CA LEU A 324 -2.88 0.92 16.88
C LEU A 324 -2.41 0.35 15.55
N ALA A 325 -1.21 -0.23 15.51
CA ALA A 325 -0.59 -0.81 14.33
C ALA A 325 -0.73 0.12 13.11
N ALA A 326 -0.33 1.37 13.32
CA ALA A 326 -0.55 2.46 12.39
C ALA A 326 0.21 2.27 11.08
N GLU A 327 -0.24 2.97 10.05
CA GLU A 327 0.42 3.08 8.76
C GLU A 327 1.84 3.66 8.91
N HIS A 328 1.94 4.82 9.57
CA HIS A 328 3.21 5.50 9.83
C HIS A 328 3.47 5.57 11.33
N LEU A 329 4.68 5.22 11.74
CA LEU A 329 5.15 5.35 13.12
C LEU A 329 6.43 6.19 13.14
N GLU A 330 6.39 7.33 13.77
CA GLU A 330 7.55 8.18 13.98
C GLU A 330 8.07 8.05 15.42
N LEU A 331 9.37 7.79 15.57
CA LEU A 331 10.05 7.66 16.84
C LEU A 331 11.03 8.84 17.01
N ALA A 332 10.51 10.02 17.34
CA ALA A 332 11.26 11.27 17.52
C ALA A 332 11.81 11.37 18.96
N VAL A 333 12.69 10.47 19.33
CA VAL A 333 13.29 10.34 20.67
C VAL A 333 14.82 10.27 20.60
N ASP A 334 15.49 10.30 21.76
CA ASP A 334 16.97 10.24 21.83
C ASP A 334 17.55 8.89 21.34
N ASP A 335 16.91 7.78 21.67
CA ASP A 335 17.34 6.44 21.25
C ASP A 335 16.17 5.73 20.52
N PRO A 336 15.91 6.07 19.25
CA PRO A 336 14.85 5.48 18.50
C PRO A 336 15.07 3.98 18.22
N ASP A 337 16.32 3.53 18.09
CA ASP A 337 16.68 2.13 17.84
C ASP A 337 16.29 1.22 19.02
N ALA A 338 16.43 1.71 20.25
CA ALA A 338 16.03 0.94 21.44
C ALA A 338 14.52 0.70 21.49
N LEU A 339 13.72 1.70 21.08
CA LEU A 339 12.27 1.55 20.96
C LEU A 339 11.90 0.68 19.77
N PHE A 340 12.49 0.92 18.60
CA PHE A 340 12.20 0.18 17.36
C PHE A 340 12.38 -1.33 17.51
N LYS A 341 13.42 -1.78 18.22
CA LYS A 341 13.63 -3.20 18.51
C LYS A 341 12.46 -3.88 19.25
N LYS A 342 11.62 -3.10 19.91
CA LYS A 342 10.46 -3.58 20.68
C LYS A 342 9.13 -3.40 19.96
N VAL A 343 9.07 -2.56 18.92
CA VAL A 343 7.89 -2.36 18.06
C VAL A 343 7.65 -3.60 17.20
N ARG A 344 6.41 -4.03 17.08
CA ARG A 344 6.01 -5.21 16.31
C ARG A 344 5.14 -4.89 15.11
N HIS A 345 4.37 -3.81 15.18
CA HIS A 345 3.33 -3.52 14.22
C HIS A 345 3.34 -2.04 13.79
N ALA A 346 3.86 -1.79 12.61
CA ALA A 346 3.77 -0.51 11.89
C ALA A 346 3.90 -0.78 10.39
N GLY A 347 3.30 0.04 9.56
CA GLY A 347 3.48 -0.03 8.11
C GLY A 347 4.88 0.44 7.71
N SER A 348 5.30 1.60 8.20
CA SER A 348 6.65 2.13 8.10
C SER A 348 7.08 2.80 9.41
N VAL A 349 8.39 2.83 9.71
CA VAL A 349 8.92 3.45 10.93
C VAL A 349 9.99 4.47 10.58
N PHE A 350 9.84 5.69 11.13
CA PHE A 350 10.73 6.82 10.93
C PHE A 350 11.55 7.03 12.19
N LEU A 351 12.87 6.94 12.08
CA LEU A 351 13.78 6.88 13.24
C LEU A 351 14.51 8.20 13.45
N GLY A 352 14.23 8.84 14.58
CA GLY A 352 14.90 10.06 15.03
C GLY A 352 14.26 11.36 14.58
N ARG A 353 14.60 12.45 15.26
CA ARG A 353 14.00 13.79 15.14
C ARG A 353 14.12 14.46 13.77
N HIS A 354 15.00 13.97 12.91
CA HIS A 354 15.25 14.53 11.58
C HIS A 354 14.70 13.67 10.46
N THR A 355 13.78 12.76 10.78
CA THR A 355 13.18 11.82 9.82
C THR A 355 11.66 11.96 9.84
N PRO A 356 11.11 13.08 9.33
CA PRO A 356 9.68 13.25 9.23
C PRO A 356 9.08 12.29 8.20
N GLU A 357 7.82 11.92 8.37
CA GLU A 357 7.05 11.05 7.45
C GLU A 357 7.18 11.48 5.99
N ALA A 358 7.06 12.78 5.71
CA ALA A 358 7.10 13.34 4.36
C ALA A 358 8.38 12.98 3.58
N VAL A 359 9.52 12.77 4.25
CA VAL A 359 10.74 12.30 3.58
C VAL A 359 10.55 10.87 3.06
N GLY A 360 9.85 10.02 3.80
CA GLY A 360 9.49 8.67 3.37
C GLY A 360 8.53 8.67 2.20
N ASP A 361 7.55 9.52 2.24
CA ASP A 361 6.51 9.61 1.21
C ASP A 361 7.03 9.99 -0.17
N TYR A 362 8.14 10.75 -0.20
CA TYR A 362 8.62 11.29 -1.47
C TYR A 362 9.99 10.75 -1.91
N VAL A 363 10.99 10.71 -1.01
CA VAL A 363 12.38 10.54 -1.48
C VAL A 363 13.23 9.54 -0.69
N ALA A 364 12.78 8.99 0.42
CA ALA A 364 13.60 8.10 1.24
C ALA A 364 13.92 6.76 0.57
N GLY A 365 13.05 6.27 -0.31
CA GLY A 365 13.22 5.01 -1.03
C GLY A 365 12.22 3.91 -0.65
N PRO A 366 11.95 3.63 0.66
CA PRO A 366 10.89 2.71 1.05
C PRO A 366 9.53 3.10 0.48
N ASN A 367 8.66 2.10 0.27
CA ASN A 367 7.37 2.32 -0.35
C ASN A 367 6.38 2.96 0.63
N HIS A 368 5.60 3.93 0.15
CA HIS A 368 4.56 4.60 0.90
C HIS A 368 3.16 3.99 0.71
N VAL A 369 3.00 2.98 -0.13
CA VAL A 369 1.75 2.21 -0.22
C VAL A 369 1.74 1.23 0.94
N LEU A 370 1.18 1.66 2.06
CA LEU A 370 1.30 1.01 3.36
C LEU A 370 -0.05 0.46 3.85
N PRO A 371 -0.03 -0.56 4.73
CA PRO A 371 -1.25 -1.10 5.32
C PRO A 371 -1.85 -0.13 6.34
N THR A 372 -3.07 0.30 6.10
CA THR A 372 -3.88 1.18 6.95
C THR A 372 -4.89 0.39 7.79
N GLY A 373 -5.59 1.02 8.71
CA GLY A 373 -6.68 0.42 9.48
C GLY A 373 -6.22 -0.78 10.28
N ARG A 374 -5.08 -0.70 10.94
CA ARG A 374 -4.47 -1.74 11.78
C ARG A 374 -4.04 -3.00 11.01
N ARG A 375 -3.94 -2.96 9.69
CA ARG A 375 -3.53 -4.12 8.88
C ARG A 375 -2.02 -4.38 8.96
N ALA A 376 -1.21 -3.42 9.43
CA ALA A 376 0.21 -3.63 9.71
C ALA A 376 0.50 -4.78 10.70
N ARG A 377 -0.51 -5.31 11.38
CA ARG A 377 -0.41 -6.53 12.20
C ARG A 377 -0.20 -7.81 11.38
N PHE A 378 -0.55 -7.82 10.10
CA PHE A 378 -0.50 -9.01 9.25
C PHE A 378 -0.16 -8.72 7.78
N SER A 379 0.04 -7.46 7.41
CA SER A 379 0.39 -7.04 6.06
C SER A 379 1.57 -6.08 6.10
N SER A 380 2.33 -6.04 5.04
CA SER A 380 3.47 -5.11 4.85
C SER A 380 3.15 -4.08 3.79
N GLY A 381 3.96 -3.04 3.69
CA GLY A 381 3.92 -2.11 2.56
C GLY A 381 4.24 -2.80 1.24
N LEU A 382 3.82 -2.17 0.15
CA LEU A 382 4.04 -2.68 -1.21
C LEU A 382 5.53 -2.90 -1.47
N SER A 383 5.85 -4.05 -2.01
CA SER A 383 7.22 -4.50 -2.24
C SER A 383 7.38 -5.19 -3.60
N VAL A 384 8.60 -5.49 -3.98
CA VAL A 384 8.89 -6.25 -5.20
C VAL A 384 8.19 -7.61 -5.21
N THR A 385 8.06 -8.26 -4.04
CA THR A 385 7.46 -9.59 -3.94
C THR A 385 5.95 -9.62 -4.21
N ASP A 386 5.26 -8.49 -4.13
CA ASP A 386 3.83 -8.38 -4.49
C ASP A 386 3.60 -8.53 -6.00
N PHE A 387 4.64 -8.30 -6.79
CA PHE A 387 4.66 -8.51 -8.23
C PHE A 387 5.32 -9.83 -8.66
N MET A 388 5.61 -10.72 -7.72
CA MET A 388 6.30 -11.98 -7.98
C MET A 388 5.55 -13.19 -7.43
N LYS A 389 5.74 -14.32 -8.09
CA LYS A 389 5.23 -15.65 -7.65
C LYS A 389 6.40 -16.55 -7.31
N ARG A 390 6.28 -17.28 -6.21
CA ARG A 390 7.22 -18.32 -5.84
C ARG A 390 6.66 -19.69 -6.24
N THR A 391 7.35 -20.40 -7.13
CA THR A 391 7.04 -21.77 -7.51
C THR A 391 8.03 -22.71 -6.87
N SER A 392 7.58 -23.64 -6.04
CA SER A 392 8.42 -24.75 -5.53
C SER A 392 8.58 -25.79 -6.61
N PHE A 393 9.74 -26.45 -6.61
CA PHE A 393 10.00 -27.63 -7.43
C PHE A 393 10.65 -28.75 -6.60
N ILE A 394 10.34 -29.98 -6.97
CA ILE A 394 10.84 -31.19 -6.34
C ILE A 394 11.28 -32.12 -7.45
N HIS A 395 12.47 -32.71 -7.31
CA HIS A 395 12.95 -33.74 -8.20
C HIS A 395 13.50 -34.89 -7.38
N CYS A 396 12.95 -36.08 -7.59
CA CYS A 396 13.48 -37.34 -7.06
C CYS A 396 14.06 -38.15 -8.22
N ASP A 397 15.26 -38.63 -8.06
CA ASP A 397 15.73 -39.79 -8.82
C ASP A 397 15.15 -41.09 -8.21
N GLU A 398 15.54 -42.25 -8.76
CA GLU A 398 15.05 -43.54 -8.29
C GLU A 398 15.44 -43.81 -6.83
N GLN A 399 16.69 -43.47 -6.45
CA GLN A 399 17.17 -43.68 -5.09
C GLN A 399 16.49 -42.79 -4.08
N ALA A 400 16.33 -41.50 -4.38
CA ALA A 400 15.61 -40.56 -3.53
C ALA A 400 14.16 -41.01 -3.33
N LEU A 401 13.48 -41.45 -4.40
CA LEU A 401 12.12 -41.98 -4.28
C LEU A 401 12.08 -43.26 -3.42
N ARG A 402 13.05 -44.13 -3.49
CA ARG A 402 13.15 -45.32 -2.59
C ARG A 402 13.32 -44.89 -1.12
N ASN A 403 14.03 -43.81 -0.87
CA ASN A 403 14.26 -43.30 0.48
C ASN A 403 13.00 -42.72 1.14
N ILE A 404 12.18 -42.00 0.41
CA ILE A 404 11.01 -41.29 0.97
C ILE A 404 9.65 -41.85 0.54
N GLY A 405 9.59 -42.59 -0.56
CA GLY A 405 8.35 -43.10 -1.15
C GLY A 405 7.54 -44.02 -0.23
N PRO A 406 8.14 -44.97 0.53
CA PRO A 406 7.37 -45.79 1.46
C PRO A 406 6.57 -44.98 2.50
N ALA A 407 7.13 -43.90 2.99
CA ALA A 407 6.41 -43.01 3.91
C ALA A 407 5.22 -42.31 3.24
N ALA A 408 5.39 -41.88 1.98
CA ALA A 408 4.31 -41.27 1.22
C ALA A 408 3.16 -42.27 0.95
N VAL A 409 3.47 -43.54 0.64
CA VAL A 409 2.46 -44.61 0.49
C VAL A 409 1.68 -44.80 1.77
N ALA A 410 2.38 -44.98 2.91
CA ALA A 410 1.74 -45.21 4.20
C ALA A 410 0.82 -44.06 4.62
N LEU A 411 1.25 -42.81 4.40
CA LEU A 411 0.42 -41.63 4.70
C LEU A 411 -0.81 -41.55 3.81
N ALA A 412 -0.66 -41.78 2.50
CA ALA A 412 -1.76 -41.76 1.55
C ALA A 412 -2.81 -42.84 1.84
N GLU A 413 -2.39 -44.02 2.27
CA GLU A 413 -3.27 -45.14 2.70
C GLU A 413 -4.03 -44.74 3.98
N ALA A 414 -3.32 -44.18 4.97
CA ALA A 414 -3.91 -43.76 6.23
C ALA A 414 -4.95 -42.61 6.03
N GLU A 415 -4.75 -41.76 5.03
CA GLU A 415 -5.69 -40.70 4.62
C GLU A 415 -6.87 -41.19 3.76
N GLY A 416 -6.85 -42.51 3.37
CA GLY A 416 -7.88 -43.06 2.51
C GLY A 416 -7.78 -42.64 1.05
N LEU A 417 -6.57 -42.30 0.58
CA LEU A 417 -6.27 -41.83 -0.78
C LEU A 417 -5.52 -42.90 -1.61
N PRO A 418 -6.16 -44.03 -2.00
CA PRO A 418 -5.47 -45.15 -2.62
C PRO A 418 -4.81 -44.84 -3.97
N ALA A 419 -5.32 -43.86 -4.71
CA ALA A 419 -4.70 -43.43 -5.97
C ALA A 419 -3.37 -42.69 -5.74
N HIS A 420 -3.24 -41.95 -4.66
CA HIS A 420 -1.97 -41.32 -4.25
C HIS A 420 -0.96 -42.36 -3.85
N ALA A 421 -1.33 -43.35 -3.02
CA ALA A 421 -0.48 -44.47 -2.64
C ALA A 421 -0.03 -45.26 -3.87
N ALA A 422 -0.95 -45.63 -4.75
CA ALA A 422 -0.66 -46.36 -5.98
C ALA A 422 0.27 -45.60 -6.93
N SER A 423 0.16 -44.29 -7.00
CA SER A 423 1.04 -43.46 -7.84
C SER A 423 2.51 -43.57 -7.44
N VAL A 424 2.79 -43.65 -6.14
CA VAL A 424 4.15 -43.84 -5.61
C VAL A 424 4.56 -45.30 -5.70
N GLN A 425 3.72 -46.24 -5.22
CA GLN A 425 4.00 -47.67 -5.15
C GLN A 425 4.40 -48.24 -6.52
N LYS A 426 3.67 -47.90 -7.60
CA LYS A 426 3.98 -48.36 -8.97
C LYS A 426 5.37 -47.94 -9.46
N ARG A 427 5.94 -46.86 -8.94
CA ARG A 427 7.31 -46.43 -9.26
C ARG A 427 8.34 -47.14 -8.43
N LEU A 428 8.02 -47.54 -7.19
CA LEU A 428 8.88 -48.34 -6.32
C LEU A 428 8.97 -49.78 -6.80
N ASP A 429 7.91 -50.32 -7.41
CA ASP A 429 7.83 -51.71 -7.90
C ASP A 429 8.54 -51.92 -9.24
N ARG A 430 8.88 -50.86 -9.98
CA ARG A 430 9.69 -50.98 -11.20
C ARG A 430 11.13 -51.31 -10.81
N ARG A 431 11.57 -52.55 -11.24
CA ARG A 431 12.96 -53.04 -11.14
C ARG A 431 13.80 -52.52 -12.29
#